data_6909b7ae685e001d99159613689af927
#
_entry.id   6909b7ae685e001d99159613689af927
#
_cell.length_a   1.000
_cell.length_b   1.000
_cell.length_c   1.000
_cell.angle_alpha   90.00
_cell.angle_beta   90.00
_cell.angle_gamma   90.00
#
_symmetry.space_group_name_H-M   'P 1'
#
loop_
_entity.id
_entity.type
_entity.pdbx_description
1 polymer ?
#
loop_
_entity_poly.entity_id
_entity_poly.type
_entity_poly.pdbx_seq_one_letter_code
_entity_poly.pdbx_strand_id
1 'polypeptide(L)'
;MKKYIVLMIVAMFVESCSDQQLYDELTSENVVPLNEQKLSESAILNSYLEKARWGDGTAFLKLAECYHDGIGVKPDFIGMMSMLAMADQYGVSNKAIDSYLLALPETDNTKMIVEACASLDRKNMNKTDSITEILIANGSAEGYALRGILQIERGDTLGGKQTIQTSADMGSSFAKILLCAVPSPGEMHKDLDIDMLKSLSPNIPLANKLLGDMYSGYEEGCIEDEHLAAYFYKKADEQGCLGKRPARYLINYYKRNNINIEPKEMERLRILSPTLTL
;
A
#
# COMPACT_ATOMS: atom_id res chain seq x y z
N MET A 1 -6.12 -20.97 -8.37
CA MET A 1 -6.41 -19.62 -8.84
C MET A 1 -7.21 -18.74 -7.86
N LYS A 2 -8.17 -19.28 -7.06
CA LYS A 2 -8.99 -18.48 -6.12
C LYS A 2 -8.24 -17.91 -4.89
N LYS A 3 -7.05 -18.39 -4.56
CA LYS A 3 -6.25 -17.95 -3.40
C LYS A 3 -5.51 -16.61 -3.59
N TYR A 4 -5.41 -16.10 -4.80
CA TYR A 4 -4.46 -15.04 -5.12
C TYR A 4 -5.00 -13.61 -4.97
N ILE A 5 -6.32 -13.39 -5.04
CA ILE A 5 -6.88 -12.02 -4.98
C ILE A 5 -6.85 -11.49 -3.55
N VAL A 6 -7.34 -12.28 -2.59
CA VAL A 6 -7.28 -11.93 -1.16
C VAL A 6 -5.85 -12.06 -0.65
N LEU A 7 -5.09 -13.09 -1.14
CA LEU A 7 -3.66 -13.23 -0.84
C LEU A 7 -2.81 -12.09 -1.44
N MET A 8 -3.14 -11.52 -2.59
CA MET A 8 -2.39 -10.38 -3.13
C MET A 8 -2.58 -9.13 -2.29
N ILE A 9 -3.80 -8.87 -1.79
CA ILE A 9 -4.04 -7.79 -0.84
C ILE A 9 -3.37 -8.11 0.50
N VAL A 10 -3.47 -9.36 0.98
CA VAL A 10 -2.85 -9.84 2.21
C VAL A 10 -1.35 -10.08 2.03
N ALA A 11 -0.86 -10.55 0.87
CA ALA A 11 0.57 -10.72 0.60
C ALA A 11 1.30 -9.38 0.41
N MET A 12 0.63 -8.31 -0.02
CA MET A 12 1.16 -6.95 0.14
C MET A 12 1.45 -6.62 1.61
N PHE A 13 0.76 -7.30 2.55
CA PHE A 13 0.96 -7.18 4.01
C PHE A 13 1.83 -8.28 4.62
N VAL A 14 2.00 -9.44 3.98
CA VAL A 14 2.64 -10.64 4.55
C VAL A 14 4.10 -10.85 4.09
N GLU A 15 4.59 -10.23 3.01
CA GLU A 15 6.02 -10.27 2.66
C GLU A 15 6.94 -9.61 3.73
N SER A 16 6.34 -9.00 4.75
CA SER A 16 7.01 -8.35 5.87
C SER A 16 7.39 -9.30 7.03
N CYS A 17 6.87 -10.52 7.11
CA CYS A 17 6.93 -11.35 8.32
C CYS A 17 8.17 -12.23 8.51
N SER A 18 9.26 -12.12 7.73
CA SER A 18 10.38 -13.08 7.83
C SER A 18 11.66 -12.63 8.55
N ASP A 19 11.77 -11.37 9.02
CA ASP A 19 13.04 -10.89 9.63
C ASP A 19 12.89 -10.20 11.00
N GLN A 20 12.13 -10.79 11.90
CA GLN A 20 11.67 -10.18 13.17
C GLN A 20 12.67 -10.26 14.36
N GLN A 21 13.95 -10.51 14.20
CA GLN A 21 14.85 -10.76 15.35
C GLN A 21 15.95 -9.73 15.66
N LEU A 22 16.02 -8.56 14.99
CA LEU A 22 17.21 -7.70 15.16
C LEU A 22 17.00 -6.25 15.60
N TYR A 23 15.82 -5.81 16.06
CA TYR A 23 15.57 -4.36 16.28
C TYR A 23 15.07 -3.95 17.67
N ASP A 24 15.29 -4.72 18.73
CA ASP A 24 14.82 -4.38 20.10
C ASP A 24 15.72 -3.38 20.87
N GLU A 25 16.77 -2.80 20.30
CA GLU A 25 17.75 -2.01 21.08
C GLU A 25 17.89 -0.52 20.75
N LEU A 26 17.11 0.09 19.87
CA LEU A 26 17.35 1.51 19.46
C LEU A 26 16.13 2.43 19.52
N THR A 27 15.40 2.49 20.65
CA THR A 27 14.42 3.59 20.83
C THR A 27 14.43 4.13 22.25
N SER A 28 15.30 5.08 22.52
CA SER A 28 15.08 6.09 23.59
C SER A 28 15.81 7.37 23.20
N GLU A 29 15.15 8.31 22.53
CA GLU A 29 15.62 9.69 22.52
C GLU A 29 14.47 10.70 22.57
N ASN A 30 14.66 11.66 23.42
CA ASN A 30 13.84 12.75 23.89
C ASN A 30 13.18 13.59 22.78
N VAL A 31 11.87 13.74 22.84
CA VAL A 31 11.12 14.72 22.07
C VAL A 31 11.25 16.09 22.73
N VAL A 32 11.92 17.03 22.07
CA VAL A 32 11.91 18.44 22.43
C VAL A 32 10.61 19.06 21.87
N PRO A 33 9.80 19.77 22.70
CA PRO A 33 8.58 20.40 22.20
C PRO A 33 8.93 21.59 21.30
N LEU A 34 8.58 21.49 20.02
CA LEU A 34 8.61 22.59 19.06
C LEU A 34 7.44 23.53 19.30
N ASN A 35 7.75 24.82 19.35
CA ASN A 35 6.84 25.95 19.46
C ASN A 35 5.68 25.81 18.45
N GLU A 36 4.42 25.87 18.93
CA GLU A 36 3.19 25.66 18.14
C GLU A 36 2.94 26.80 17.15
N GLN A 37 3.69 26.87 16.07
CA GLN A 37 3.20 27.50 14.85
C GLN A 37 2.29 26.46 14.16
N LYS A 38 1.01 26.80 14.01
CA LYS A 38 0.02 25.97 13.30
C LYS A 38 0.50 25.78 11.84
N LEU A 39 1.19 24.67 11.58
CA LEU A 39 1.65 24.28 10.25
C LEU A 39 0.43 24.06 9.35
N SER A 40 0.53 24.41 8.06
CA SER A 40 -0.48 24.01 7.08
C SER A 40 -0.52 22.48 6.96
N GLU A 41 -1.68 21.92 6.61
CA GLU A 41 -1.83 20.46 6.43
C GLU A 41 -0.81 19.88 5.45
N SER A 42 -0.52 20.59 4.35
CA SER A 42 0.54 20.21 3.41
C SER A 42 1.94 20.22 4.04
N ALA A 43 2.23 21.13 4.96
CA ALA A 43 3.52 21.15 5.66
C ALA A 43 3.63 19.97 6.65
N ILE A 44 2.52 19.59 7.30
CA ILE A 44 2.44 18.42 8.18
C ILE A 44 2.75 17.16 7.36
N LEU A 45 2.01 16.95 6.26
CA LEU A 45 2.21 15.80 5.36
C LEU A 45 3.67 15.71 4.88
N ASN A 46 4.21 16.83 4.37
CA ASN A 46 5.59 16.86 3.84
C ASN A 46 6.63 16.56 4.92
N SER A 47 6.41 16.98 6.17
CA SER A 47 7.33 16.67 7.27
C SER A 47 7.38 15.17 7.58
N TYR A 48 6.23 14.47 7.49
CA TYR A 48 6.18 13.02 7.66
C TYR A 48 6.73 12.28 6.44
N LEU A 49 6.47 12.77 5.22
CA LEU A 49 7.06 12.21 3.99
C LEU A 49 8.58 12.25 4.03
N GLU A 50 9.17 13.37 4.46
CA GLU A 50 10.62 13.49 4.56
C GLU A 50 11.22 12.45 5.54
N LYS A 51 10.62 12.28 6.72
CA LYS A 51 11.05 11.27 7.70
C LYS A 51 10.86 9.84 7.18
N ALA A 52 9.69 9.55 6.59
CA ALA A 52 9.37 8.25 6.01
C ALA A 52 10.36 7.85 4.91
N ARG A 53 10.78 8.79 4.08
CA ARG A 53 11.82 8.58 3.06
C ARG A 53 13.19 8.21 3.65
N TRP A 54 13.43 8.44 4.93
CA TRP A 54 14.60 7.98 5.68
C TRP A 54 14.36 6.68 6.45
N GLY A 55 13.19 6.04 6.28
CA GLY A 55 12.86 4.76 6.93
C GLY A 55 12.34 4.90 8.35
N ASP A 56 11.86 6.08 8.76
CA ASP A 56 11.21 6.24 10.05
C ASP A 56 9.84 5.54 10.06
N GLY A 57 9.77 4.37 10.70
CA GLY A 57 8.55 3.58 10.81
C GLY A 57 7.39 4.35 11.45
N THR A 58 7.67 5.23 12.42
CA THR A 58 6.62 6.02 13.09
C THR A 58 6.06 7.10 12.18
N ALA A 59 6.86 7.65 11.27
CA ALA A 59 6.39 8.60 10.28
C ALA A 59 5.40 7.95 9.30
N PHE A 60 5.55 6.67 8.97
CA PHE A 60 4.58 5.95 8.16
C PHE A 60 3.23 5.79 8.85
N LEU A 61 3.19 5.57 10.18
CA LEU A 61 1.91 5.59 10.92
C LEU A 61 1.24 6.97 10.83
N LYS A 62 2.01 8.05 10.92
CA LYS A 62 1.48 9.41 10.77
C LYS A 62 1.01 9.71 9.34
N LEU A 63 1.67 9.16 8.33
CA LEU A 63 1.18 9.22 6.96
C LEU A 63 -0.11 8.42 6.76
N ALA A 64 -0.25 7.27 7.44
CA ALA A 64 -1.50 6.51 7.43
C ALA A 64 -2.66 7.35 8.03
N GLU A 65 -2.43 8.06 9.14
CA GLU A 65 -3.40 9.01 9.70
C GLU A 65 -3.74 10.12 8.68
N CYS A 66 -2.74 10.67 7.97
CA CYS A 66 -2.98 11.68 6.94
C CYS A 66 -3.88 11.16 5.81
N TYR A 67 -3.65 9.94 5.33
CA TYR A 67 -4.51 9.32 4.30
C TYR A 67 -5.89 8.95 4.83
N HIS A 68 -6.03 8.61 6.11
CA HIS A 68 -7.32 8.34 6.74
C HIS A 68 -8.14 9.63 6.90
N ASP A 69 -7.55 10.67 7.50
CA ASP A 69 -8.24 11.88 7.91
C ASP A 69 -8.27 12.97 6.81
N GLY A 70 -7.52 12.80 5.73
CA GLY A 70 -7.42 13.78 4.64
C GLY A 70 -6.51 14.96 4.97
N ILE A 71 -5.49 14.78 5.81
CA ILE A 71 -4.57 15.86 6.21
C ILE A 71 -3.53 16.09 5.11
N GLY A 72 -3.70 17.16 4.33
CA GLY A 72 -2.82 17.54 3.23
C GLY A 72 -2.88 16.61 2.01
N VAL A 73 -3.70 15.59 2.03
CA VAL A 73 -3.93 14.62 0.96
C VAL A 73 -5.42 14.24 0.94
N LYS A 74 -5.94 13.80 -0.21
CA LYS A 74 -7.31 13.28 -0.27
C LYS A 74 -7.39 11.98 0.53
N PRO A 75 -8.41 11.77 1.37
CA PRO A 75 -8.63 10.51 2.06
C PRO A 75 -8.65 9.33 1.08
N ASP A 76 -7.88 8.28 1.40
CA ASP A 76 -7.79 7.12 0.54
C ASP A 76 -7.42 5.86 1.35
N PHE A 77 -8.25 4.83 1.24
CA PHE A 77 -8.07 3.57 1.94
C PHE A 77 -6.76 2.85 1.55
N ILE A 78 -6.46 2.79 0.24
CA ILE A 78 -5.23 2.13 -0.24
C ILE A 78 -3.99 2.92 0.15
N GLY A 79 -4.07 4.27 0.11
CA GLY A 79 -3.00 5.13 0.61
C GLY A 79 -2.69 4.83 2.07
N MET A 80 -3.71 4.82 2.93
CA MET A 80 -3.56 4.49 4.35
C MET A 80 -2.95 3.10 4.55
N MET A 81 -3.51 2.06 3.93
CA MET A 81 -3.03 0.69 4.07
C MET A 81 -1.59 0.53 3.57
N SER A 82 -1.23 1.23 2.49
CA SER A 82 0.15 1.23 2.00
C SER A 82 1.13 1.80 3.03
N MET A 83 0.75 2.87 3.72
CA MET A 83 1.59 3.45 4.77
C MET A 83 1.68 2.54 6.00
N LEU A 84 0.62 1.84 6.38
CA LEU A 84 0.67 0.84 7.46
C LEU A 84 1.60 -0.33 7.10
N ALA A 85 1.56 -0.81 5.85
CA ALA A 85 2.49 -1.85 5.38
C ALA A 85 3.95 -1.37 5.39
N MET A 86 4.19 -0.10 5.04
CA MET A 86 5.52 0.49 5.14
C MET A 86 5.97 0.63 6.60
N ALA A 87 5.06 1.02 7.51
CA ALA A 87 5.35 1.11 8.95
C ALA A 87 5.85 -0.24 9.50
N ASP A 88 5.15 -1.34 9.18
CA ASP A 88 5.57 -2.70 9.53
C ASP A 88 6.93 -3.06 8.93
N GLN A 89 7.14 -2.80 7.64
CA GLN A 89 8.41 -3.07 6.96
C GLN A 89 9.60 -2.32 7.59
N TYR A 90 9.36 -1.16 8.21
CA TYR A 90 10.36 -0.32 8.87
C TYR A 90 10.29 -0.37 10.40
N GLY A 91 9.83 -1.50 10.95
CA GLY A 91 10.04 -1.89 12.35
C GLY A 91 8.96 -1.44 13.33
N VAL A 92 7.83 -0.92 12.85
CA VAL A 92 6.68 -0.72 13.73
C VAL A 92 6.03 -2.07 14.01
N SER A 93 5.87 -2.40 15.28
CA SER A 93 5.29 -3.70 15.66
C SER A 93 3.83 -3.84 15.20
N ASN A 94 3.44 -5.06 14.81
CA ASN A 94 2.05 -5.38 14.48
C ASN A 94 1.08 -4.96 15.59
N LYS A 95 1.50 -5.08 16.85
CA LYS A 95 0.70 -4.62 18.00
C LYS A 95 0.41 -3.11 17.95
N ALA A 96 1.36 -2.29 17.51
CA ALA A 96 1.15 -0.84 17.40
C ALA A 96 0.21 -0.52 16.23
N ILE A 97 0.33 -1.22 15.10
CA ILE A 97 -0.56 -1.09 13.95
C ILE A 97 -1.97 -1.54 14.31
N ASP A 98 -2.11 -2.69 14.98
CA ASP A 98 -3.40 -3.19 15.47
C ASP A 98 -4.02 -2.20 16.45
N SER A 99 -3.23 -1.62 17.37
CA SER A 99 -3.71 -0.61 18.32
C SER A 99 -4.24 0.63 17.62
N TYR A 100 -3.57 1.08 16.54
CA TYR A 100 -4.06 2.18 15.72
C TYR A 100 -5.41 1.84 15.07
N LEU A 101 -5.53 0.68 14.41
CA LEU A 101 -6.78 0.26 13.77
C LEU A 101 -7.92 0.03 14.76
N LEU A 102 -7.63 -0.51 15.95
CA LEU A 102 -8.61 -0.72 17.02
C LEU A 102 -9.08 0.58 17.64
N ALA A 103 -8.26 1.63 17.65
CA ALA A 103 -8.64 2.95 18.15
C ALA A 103 -9.62 3.70 17.24
N LEU A 104 -9.74 3.30 15.97
CA LEU A 104 -10.76 3.86 15.08
C LEU A 104 -12.17 3.57 15.63
N PRO A 105 -13.13 4.51 15.46
CA PRO A 105 -14.51 4.31 15.88
C PRO A 105 -15.13 3.04 15.25
N GLU A 106 -16.05 2.38 15.97
CA GLU A 106 -16.76 1.19 15.43
C GLU A 106 -17.61 1.51 14.18
N THR A 107 -18.02 2.78 14.05
CA THR A 107 -18.76 3.27 12.87
C THR A 107 -17.87 3.71 11.72
N ASP A 108 -16.55 3.63 11.89
CA ASP A 108 -15.59 4.02 10.86
C ASP A 108 -15.57 3.01 9.71
N ASN A 109 -15.81 3.48 8.50
CA ASN A 109 -15.84 2.63 7.31
C ASN A 109 -14.50 1.91 7.09
N THR A 110 -13.38 2.57 7.38
CA THR A 110 -12.04 1.97 7.24
C THR A 110 -11.86 0.78 8.16
N LYS A 111 -12.25 0.90 9.44
CA LYS A 111 -12.23 -0.21 10.40
C LYS A 111 -13.08 -1.37 9.90
N MET A 112 -14.30 -1.09 9.43
CA MET A 112 -15.20 -2.09 8.88
C MET A 112 -14.61 -2.79 7.64
N ILE A 113 -13.96 -2.05 6.74
CA ILE A 113 -13.31 -2.63 5.55
C ILE A 113 -12.18 -3.59 5.96
N VAL A 114 -11.31 -3.16 6.90
CA VAL A 114 -10.23 -4.02 7.42
C VAL A 114 -10.80 -5.29 8.06
N GLU A 115 -11.86 -5.18 8.86
CA GLU A 115 -12.51 -6.32 9.49
C GLU A 115 -13.18 -7.26 8.47
N ALA A 116 -13.79 -6.71 7.41
CA ALA A 116 -14.35 -7.49 6.32
C ALA A 116 -13.26 -8.27 5.56
N CYS A 117 -12.12 -7.62 5.24
CA CYS A 117 -10.97 -8.28 4.62
C CYS A 117 -10.42 -9.42 5.49
N ALA A 118 -10.24 -9.18 6.79
CA ALA A 118 -9.80 -10.21 7.74
C ALA A 118 -10.80 -11.37 7.87
N SER A 119 -12.11 -11.09 7.75
CA SER A 119 -13.16 -12.12 7.77
C SER A 119 -13.15 -12.96 6.48
N LEU A 120 -12.88 -12.34 5.33
CA LEU A 120 -12.70 -13.04 4.05
C LEU A 120 -11.53 -14.02 4.11
N ASP A 121 -10.40 -13.60 4.64
CA ASP A 121 -9.21 -14.44 4.78
C ASP A 121 -9.49 -15.67 5.67
N ARG A 122 -10.24 -15.48 6.75
CA ARG A 122 -10.71 -16.55 7.64
C ARG A 122 -11.88 -17.36 7.06
N LYS A 123 -12.30 -17.08 5.82
CA LYS A 123 -13.46 -17.71 5.13
C LYS A 123 -14.79 -17.56 5.88
N ASN A 124 -14.92 -16.52 6.67
CA ASN A 124 -16.17 -16.20 7.36
C ASN A 124 -17.06 -15.31 6.47
N MET A 125 -17.62 -15.92 5.40
CA MET A 125 -18.41 -15.21 4.40
C MET A 125 -19.64 -14.51 4.99
N ASN A 126 -20.29 -15.10 6.00
CA ASN A 126 -21.49 -14.50 6.61
C ASN A 126 -21.15 -13.19 7.34
N LYS A 127 -20.03 -13.15 8.06
CA LYS A 127 -19.57 -11.92 8.72
C LYS A 127 -19.20 -10.86 7.69
N THR A 128 -18.50 -11.25 6.64
CA THR A 128 -18.15 -10.33 5.55
C THR A 128 -19.38 -9.77 4.86
N ASP A 129 -20.40 -10.60 4.57
CA ASP A 129 -21.69 -10.14 4.01
C ASP A 129 -22.32 -9.07 4.91
N SER A 130 -22.44 -9.36 6.21
CA SER A 130 -23.07 -8.42 7.15
C SER A 130 -22.37 -7.07 7.20
N ILE A 131 -21.05 -7.07 7.22
CA ILE A 131 -20.25 -5.83 7.22
C ILE A 131 -20.41 -5.10 5.88
N THR A 132 -20.39 -5.85 4.76
CA THR A 132 -20.53 -5.29 3.42
C THR A 132 -21.88 -4.59 3.22
N GLU A 133 -22.97 -5.16 3.75
CA GLU A 133 -24.29 -4.52 3.72
C GLU A 133 -24.31 -3.19 4.47
N ILE A 134 -23.67 -3.12 5.63
CA ILE A 134 -23.54 -1.89 6.42
C ILE A 134 -22.75 -0.83 5.65
N LEU A 135 -21.61 -1.22 5.07
CA LEU A 135 -20.77 -0.31 4.27
C LEU A 135 -21.53 0.27 3.07
N ILE A 136 -22.30 -0.57 2.36
CA ILE A 136 -23.14 -0.12 1.24
C ILE A 136 -24.24 0.82 1.72
N ALA A 137 -24.90 0.50 2.82
CA ALA A 137 -25.89 1.37 3.43
C ALA A 137 -25.33 2.74 3.85
N ASN A 138 -24.06 2.78 4.26
CA ASN A 138 -23.33 4.00 4.56
C ASN A 138 -22.84 4.76 3.29
N GLY A 139 -23.09 4.22 2.07
CA GLY A 139 -22.67 4.82 0.81
C GLY A 139 -21.18 4.61 0.49
N SER A 140 -20.49 3.68 1.18
CA SER A 140 -19.08 3.38 0.89
C SER A 140 -18.91 2.69 -0.45
N ALA A 141 -18.04 3.23 -1.28
CA ALA A 141 -17.66 2.60 -2.54
C ALA A 141 -16.96 1.24 -2.29
N GLU A 142 -16.16 1.15 -1.24
CA GLU A 142 -15.44 -0.07 -0.83
C GLU A 142 -16.40 -1.21 -0.48
N GLY A 143 -17.60 -0.90 0.02
CA GLY A 143 -18.66 -1.90 0.25
C GLY A 143 -19.04 -2.64 -1.03
N TYR A 144 -19.14 -1.95 -2.17
CA TYR A 144 -19.37 -2.59 -3.47
C TYR A 144 -18.16 -3.42 -3.93
N ALA A 145 -16.93 -2.97 -3.67
CA ALA A 145 -15.73 -3.77 -3.96
C ALA A 145 -15.74 -5.10 -3.19
N LEU A 146 -16.03 -5.07 -1.90
CA LEU A 146 -16.14 -6.26 -1.05
C LEU A 146 -17.26 -7.19 -1.50
N ARG A 147 -18.42 -6.65 -1.89
CA ARG A 147 -19.52 -7.45 -2.49
C ARG A 147 -19.07 -8.15 -3.76
N GLY A 148 -18.35 -7.46 -4.63
CA GLY A 148 -17.82 -8.06 -5.85
C GLY A 148 -16.82 -9.19 -5.56
N ILE A 149 -15.95 -9.03 -4.56
CA ILE A 149 -15.04 -10.11 -4.10
C ILE A 149 -15.87 -11.31 -3.61
N LEU A 150 -16.89 -11.10 -2.80
CA LEU A 150 -17.78 -12.18 -2.32
C LEU A 150 -18.47 -12.92 -3.45
N GLN A 151 -18.93 -12.21 -4.50
CA GLN A 151 -19.51 -12.82 -5.68
C GLN A 151 -18.50 -13.71 -6.42
N ILE A 152 -17.27 -13.22 -6.62
CA ILE A 152 -16.16 -13.99 -7.22
C ILE A 152 -15.85 -15.23 -6.40
N GLU A 153 -15.75 -15.12 -5.07
CA GLU A 153 -15.50 -16.26 -4.18
C GLU A 153 -16.61 -17.32 -4.23
N ARG A 154 -17.85 -16.91 -4.49
CA ARG A 154 -19.02 -17.79 -4.69
C ARG A 154 -19.10 -18.35 -6.11
N GLY A 155 -18.23 -17.95 -7.02
CA GLY A 155 -18.14 -18.46 -8.39
C GLY A 155 -18.76 -17.56 -9.45
N ASP A 156 -19.42 -16.47 -9.07
CA ASP A 156 -19.94 -15.45 -10.01
C ASP A 156 -18.83 -14.43 -10.35
N THR A 157 -17.88 -14.84 -11.17
CA THR A 157 -16.76 -13.98 -11.56
C THR A 157 -17.21 -12.79 -12.40
N LEU A 158 -18.19 -12.96 -13.27
CA LEU A 158 -18.67 -11.88 -14.14
C LEU A 158 -19.43 -10.81 -13.35
N GLY A 159 -20.41 -11.23 -12.54
CA GLY A 159 -21.18 -10.32 -11.70
C GLY A 159 -20.28 -9.62 -10.67
N GLY A 160 -19.33 -10.35 -10.10
CA GLY A 160 -18.35 -9.77 -9.17
C GLY A 160 -17.50 -8.67 -9.78
N LYS A 161 -17.00 -8.88 -11.02
CA LYS A 161 -16.26 -7.83 -11.75
C LYS A 161 -17.11 -6.60 -12.02
N GLN A 162 -18.35 -6.78 -12.44
CA GLN A 162 -19.27 -5.67 -12.69
C GLN A 162 -19.53 -4.86 -11.40
N THR A 163 -19.67 -5.57 -10.27
CA THR A 163 -19.85 -4.92 -8.96
C THR A 163 -18.60 -4.18 -8.51
N ILE A 164 -17.40 -4.73 -8.74
CA ILE A 164 -16.13 -4.02 -8.48
C ILE A 164 -15.99 -2.81 -9.41
N GLN A 165 -16.40 -2.93 -10.69
CA GLN A 165 -16.39 -1.79 -11.61
C GLN A 165 -17.30 -0.65 -11.10
N THR A 166 -18.50 -0.97 -10.60
CA THR A 166 -19.38 0.03 -9.96
C THR A 166 -18.66 0.76 -8.82
N SER A 167 -17.94 0.04 -7.98
CA SER A 167 -17.12 0.65 -6.92
C SER A 167 -16.02 1.57 -7.48
N ALA A 168 -15.35 1.14 -8.55
CA ALA A 168 -14.31 1.94 -9.21
C ALA A 168 -14.88 3.23 -9.84
N ASP A 169 -16.07 3.16 -10.42
CA ASP A 169 -16.79 4.30 -11.00
C ASP A 169 -17.26 5.29 -9.91
N MET A 170 -17.52 4.81 -8.71
CA MET A 170 -17.75 5.64 -7.51
C MET A 170 -16.46 6.29 -6.98
N GLY A 171 -15.30 5.96 -7.54
CA GLY A 171 -14.01 6.59 -7.22
C GLY A 171 -13.10 5.79 -6.30
N SER A 172 -13.46 4.56 -5.91
CA SER A 172 -12.63 3.71 -5.04
C SER A 172 -11.30 3.33 -5.72
N SER A 173 -10.20 3.74 -5.12
CA SER A 173 -8.85 3.30 -5.50
C SER A 173 -8.64 1.81 -5.22
N PHE A 174 -9.25 1.32 -4.14
CA PHE A 174 -9.26 -0.10 -3.78
C PHE A 174 -9.87 -0.96 -4.90
N ALA A 175 -11.05 -0.58 -5.40
CA ALA A 175 -11.69 -1.29 -6.51
C ALA A 175 -10.86 -1.24 -7.80
N LYS A 176 -10.24 -0.10 -8.11
CA LYS A 176 -9.36 0.04 -9.28
C LYS A 176 -8.14 -0.88 -9.20
N ILE A 177 -7.49 -0.96 -8.03
CA ILE A 177 -6.37 -1.91 -7.80
C ILE A 177 -6.86 -3.36 -7.93
N LEU A 178 -8.04 -3.69 -7.39
CA LEU A 178 -8.63 -5.03 -7.55
C LEU A 178 -8.87 -5.38 -9.03
N LEU A 179 -9.41 -4.46 -9.82
CA LEU A 179 -9.65 -4.69 -11.25
C LEU A 179 -8.36 -4.93 -12.03
N CYS A 180 -7.26 -4.29 -11.64
CA CYS A 180 -5.95 -4.58 -12.25
C CYS A 180 -5.53 -6.05 -12.05
N ALA A 181 -5.92 -6.66 -10.93
CA ALA A 181 -5.48 -8.00 -10.54
C ALA A 181 -6.44 -9.14 -10.93
N VAL A 182 -7.71 -8.83 -11.24
CA VAL A 182 -8.72 -9.86 -11.54
C VAL A 182 -8.70 -10.23 -13.03
N PRO A 183 -8.32 -11.48 -13.42
CA PRO A 183 -8.31 -11.91 -14.81
C PRO A 183 -9.72 -11.94 -15.42
N SER A 184 -9.81 -11.71 -16.73
CA SER A 184 -11.08 -11.84 -17.46
C SER A 184 -11.51 -13.30 -17.61
N PRO A 185 -12.82 -13.60 -17.77
CA PRO A 185 -13.27 -14.96 -17.99
C PRO A 185 -12.54 -15.57 -19.21
N GLY A 186 -11.88 -16.72 -18.99
CA GLY A 186 -11.11 -17.42 -20.03
C GLY A 186 -9.63 -17.07 -20.11
N GLU A 187 -9.15 -16.04 -19.39
CA GLU A 187 -7.72 -15.76 -19.24
C GLU A 187 -7.15 -16.54 -18.05
N MET A 188 -6.05 -17.27 -18.28
CA MET A 188 -5.36 -18.00 -17.19
C MET A 188 -4.50 -17.08 -16.32
N HIS A 189 -3.93 -16.05 -16.91
CA HIS A 189 -3.16 -14.99 -16.26
C HIS A 189 -3.60 -13.66 -16.86
N LYS A 190 -3.67 -12.63 -16.05
CA LYS A 190 -3.87 -11.26 -16.52
C LYS A 190 -2.58 -10.49 -16.29
N ASP A 191 -2.07 -9.89 -17.36
CA ASP A 191 -1.15 -8.77 -17.22
C ASP A 191 -1.87 -7.66 -16.46
N LEU A 192 -1.23 -7.09 -15.45
CA LEU A 192 -1.81 -5.96 -14.70
C LEU A 192 -2.19 -4.84 -15.68
N ASP A 193 -3.33 -4.21 -15.45
CA ASP A 193 -3.78 -3.10 -16.29
C ASP A 193 -2.90 -1.87 -16.07
N ILE A 194 -1.89 -1.73 -16.92
CA ILE A 194 -0.88 -0.67 -16.85
C ILE A 194 -1.52 0.72 -16.95
N ASP A 195 -2.51 0.88 -17.81
CA ASP A 195 -3.14 2.19 -18.03
C ASP A 195 -3.97 2.61 -16.82
N MET A 196 -4.67 1.67 -16.21
CA MET A 196 -5.37 1.91 -14.95
C MET A 196 -4.38 2.25 -13.81
N LEU A 197 -3.29 1.50 -13.66
CA LEU A 197 -2.25 1.81 -12.67
C LEU A 197 -1.61 3.18 -12.91
N LYS A 198 -1.33 3.56 -14.16
CA LYS A 198 -0.85 4.89 -14.52
C LYS A 198 -1.83 5.98 -14.14
N SER A 199 -3.14 5.73 -14.28
CA SER A 199 -4.18 6.69 -13.87
C SER A 199 -4.23 6.93 -12.36
N LEU A 200 -3.83 5.94 -11.56
CA LEU A 200 -3.75 6.01 -10.10
C LEU A 200 -2.43 6.63 -9.60
N SER A 201 -1.36 6.52 -10.39
CA SER A 201 0.01 6.92 -10.05
C SER A 201 0.15 8.33 -9.43
N PRO A 202 -0.57 9.37 -9.86
CA PRO A 202 -0.43 10.69 -9.26
C PRO A 202 -0.81 10.77 -7.78
N ASN A 203 -1.76 9.92 -7.33
CA ASN A 203 -2.38 10.05 -6.02
C ASN A 203 -2.17 8.83 -5.12
N ILE A 204 -1.88 7.66 -5.70
CA ILE A 204 -1.79 6.39 -4.98
C ILE A 204 -0.35 5.86 -5.02
N PRO A 205 0.39 5.95 -3.90
CA PRO A 205 1.80 5.54 -3.84
C PRO A 205 2.03 4.09 -4.28
N LEU A 206 1.12 3.19 -3.89
CA LEU A 206 1.18 1.78 -4.26
C LEU A 206 1.14 1.56 -5.77
N ALA A 207 0.40 2.38 -6.53
CA ALA A 207 0.34 2.24 -7.99
C ALA A 207 1.71 2.46 -8.65
N ASN A 208 2.50 3.42 -8.15
CA ASN A 208 3.86 3.65 -8.62
C ASN A 208 4.79 2.47 -8.30
N LYS A 209 4.67 1.93 -7.07
CA LYS A 209 5.44 0.74 -6.68
C LYS A 209 5.10 -0.46 -7.58
N LEU A 210 3.82 -0.73 -7.81
CA LEU A 210 3.36 -1.82 -8.69
C LEU A 210 3.85 -1.63 -10.13
N LEU A 211 3.78 -0.42 -10.68
CA LEU A 211 4.34 -0.12 -12.01
C LEU A 211 5.85 -0.38 -12.06
N GLY A 212 6.58 0.03 -11.02
CA GLY A 212 8.01 -0.28 -10.90
C GLY A 212 8.29 -1.79 -10.86
N ASP A 213 7.51 -2.54 -10.08
CA ASP A 213 7.63 -4.00 -9.98
C ASP A 213 7.36 -4.67 -11.34
N MET A 214 6.35 -4.23 -12.10
CA MET A 214 6.04 -4.74 -13.44
C MET A 214 7.16 -4.50 -14.45
N TYR A 215 7.76 -3.32 -14.46
CA TYR A 215 8.85 -3.02 -15.39
C TYR A 215 10.22 -3.54 -14.94
N SER A 216 10.35 -4.02 -13.70
CA SER A 216 11.62 -4.53 -13.16
C SER A 216 12.02 -5.92 -13.65
N GLY A 217 11.11 -6.66 -14.30
CA GLY A 217 11.33 -8.04 -14.74
C GLY A 217 11.39 -9.06 -13.59
N TYR A 218 10.96 -8.68 -12.36
CA TYR A 218 10.98 -9.61 -11.21
C TYR A 218 9.89 -10.68 -11.24
N GLU A 219 8.83 -10.47 -12.00
CA GLU A 219 7.70 -11.41 -12.11
C GLU A 219 7.58 -11.96 -13.52
N GLU A 220 7.13 -13.21 -13.67
CA GLU A 220 6.86 -13.81 -14.97
C GLU A 220 5.77 -13.02 -15.72
N GLY A 221 6.00 -12.71 -16.99
CA GLY A 221 5.07 -11.95 -17.82
C GLY A 221 5.24 -10.43 -17.75
N CYS A 222 6.22 -9.93 -17.01
CA CYS A 222 6.51 -8.50 -16.94
C CYS A 222 7.34 -8.02 -18.14
N ILE A 223 7.08 -6.78 -18.56
CA ILE A 223 7.85 -6.08 -19.58
C ILE A 223 9.13 -5.56 -18.94
N GLU A 224 10.29 -6.14 -19.25
CA GLU A 224 11.55 -5.66 -18.72
C GLU A 224 11.94 -4.32 -19.35
N ASP A 225 11.79 -3.23 -18.59
CA ASP A 225 12.29 -1.89 -18.93
C ASP A 225 12.86 -1.23 -17.67
N GLU A 226 14.19 -1.31 -17.53
CA GLU A 226 14.86 -0.81 -16.32
C GLU A 226 14.74 0.70 -16.13
N HIS A 227 14.55 1.47 -17.20
CA HIS A 227 14.39 2.93 -17.11
C HIS A 227 12.99 3.27 -16.59
N LEU A 228 11.95 2.61 -17.08
CA LEU A 228 10.59 2.77 -16.58
C LEU A 228 10.47 2.25 -15.15
N ALA A 229 11.08 1.11 -14.82
CA ALA A 229 11.11 0.60 -13.46
C ALA A 229 11.72 1.63 -12.50
N ALA A 230 12.90 2.16 -12.83
CA ALA A 230 13.56 3.18 -12.02
C ALA A 230 12.72 4.47 -11.93
N TYR A 231 12.06 4.89 -13.00
CA TYR A 231 11.18 6.06 -13.00
C TYR A 231 10.03 5.89 -12.00
N PHE A 232 9.31 4.77 -12.06
CA PHE A 232 8.17 4.54 -11.17
C PHE A 232 8.59 4.29 -9.72
N TYR A 233 9.71 3.61 -9.48
CA TYR A 233 10.25 3.49 -8.13
C TYR A 233 10.66 4.84 -7.53
N LYS A 234 11.20 5.77 -8.32
CA LYS A 234 11.46 7.15 -7.87
C LYS A 234 10.16 7.88 -7.52
N LYS A 235 9.11 7.69 -8.30
CA LYS A 235 7.78 8.24 -7.98
C LYS A 235 7.20 7.65 -6.70
N ALA A 236 7.34 6.34 -6.49
CA ALA A 236 6.95 5.70 -5.23
C ALA A 236 7.75 6.26 -4.04
N ASP A 237 9.05 6.51 -4.22
CA ASP A 237 9.91 7.12 -3.22
C ASP A 237 9.48 8.55 -2.85
N GLU A 238 9.19 9.39 -3.84
CA GLU A 238 8.68 10.76 -3.64
C GLU A 238 7.40 10.78 -2.80
N GLN A 239 6.61 9.71 -2.88
CA GLN A 239 5.36 9.51 -2.14
C GLN A 239 5.55 8.69 -0.84
N GLY A 240 6.78 8.39 -0.44
CA GLY A 240 7.08 7.63 0.77
C GLY A 240 6.76 6.13 0.70
N CYS A 241 6.61 5.53 -0.48
CA CYS A 241 6.22 4.12 -0.64
C CYS A 241 7.27 3.31 -1.43
N LEU A 242 8.56 3.53 -1.15
CA LEU A 242 9.61 2.84 -1.92
C LEU A 242 9.78 1.37 -1.50
N GLY A 243 9.99 1.12 -0.21
CA GLY A 243 10.28 -0.22 0.33
C GLY A 243 11.73 -0.70 0.10
N LYS A 244 12.09 -1.75 0.82
CA LYS A 244 13.49 -2.27 0.84
C LYS A 244 13.94 -2.80 -0.53
N ARG A 245 13.12 -3.61 -1.20
CA ARG A 245 13.45 -4.22 -2.50
C ARG A 245 13.56 -3.19 -3.63
N PRO A 246 12.61 -2.27 -3.83
CA PRO A 246 12.75 -1.17 -4.77
C PRO A 246 13.96 -0.24 -4.49
N ALA A 247 14.28 0.05 -3.23
CA ALA A 247 15.46 0.83 -2.89
C ALA A 247 16.75 0.14 -3.36
N ARG A 248 16.86 -1.18 -3.16
CA ARG A 248 17.98 -1.99 -3.68
C ARG A 248 18.04 -1.97 -5.20
N TYR A 249 16.89 -2.04 -5.86
CA TYR A 249 16.82 -1.93 -7.32
C TYR A 249 17.40 -0.60 -7.81
N LEU A 250 16.99 0.52 -7.22
CA LEU A 250 17.51 1.84 -7.58
C LEU A 250 19.02 1.97 -7.37
N ILE A 251 19.57 1.45 -6.25
CA ILE A 251 21.02 1.41 -6.02
C ILE A 251 21.74 0.68 -7.16
N ASN A 252 21.24 -0.49 -7.55
CA ASN A 252 21.84 -1.29 -8.61
C ASN A 252 21.69 -0.63 -9.98
N TYR A 253 20.54 -0.03 -10.25
CA TYR A 253 20.27 0.72 -11.48
C TYR A 253 21.26 1.88 -11.65
N TYR A 254 21.45 2.71 -10.61
CA TYR A 254 22.40 3.83 -10.66
C TYR A 254 23.84 3.36 -10.88
N LYS A 255 24.26 2.28 -10.22
CA LYS A 255 25.61 1.70 -10.40
C LYS A 255 25.82 1.14 -11.81
N ARG A 256 24.87 0.37 -12.34
CA ARG A 256 24.99 -0.25 -13.68
C ARG A 256 25.03 0.79 -14.79
N ASN A 257 24.25 1.86 -14.65
CA ASN A 257 24.12 2.89 -15.67
C ASN A 257 25.10 4.07 -15.45
N ASN A 258 26.03 3.96 -14.50
CA ASN A 258 26.98 5.03 -14.15
C ASN A 258 26.31 6.39 -13.87
N ILE A 259 25.10 6.37 -13.29
CA ILE A 259 24.36 7.57 -12.96
C ILE A 259 24.92 8.13 -11.64
N ASN A 260 25.46 9.35 -11.70
CA ASN A 260 25.94 10.04 -10.52
C ASN A 260 24.74 10.66 -9.77
N ILE A 261 24.54 10.24 -8.53
CA ILE A 261 23.55 10.83 -7.61
C ILE A 261 24.27 11.40 -6.39
N GLU A 262 23.61 12.30 -5.67
CA GLU A 262 24.17 12.90 -4.48
C GLU A 262 24.55 11.83 -3.43
N PRO A 263 25.70 11.96 -2.75
CA PRO A 263 26.13 11.00 -1.72
C PRO A 263 25.07 10.79 -0.63
N LYS A 264 24.35 11.85 -0.22
CA LYS A 264 23.26 11.80 0.75
C LYS A 264 22.11 10.93 0.27
N GLU A 265 21.76 11.02 -1.01
CA GLU A 265 20.68 10.20 -1.60
C GLU A 265 21.09 8.72 -1.67
N MET A 266 22.32 8.43 -2.06
CA MET A 266 22.83 7.05 -2.05
C MET A 266 22.85 6.46 -0.63
N GLU A 267 23.21 7.24 0.37
CA GLU A 267 23.21 6.83 1.78
C GLU A 267 21.78 6.54 2.25
N ARG A 268 20.83 7.40 1.93
CA ARG A 268 19.41 7.21 2.25
C ARG A 268 18.87 5.89 1.66
N LEU A 269 19.14 5.60 0.40
CA LEU A 269 18.73 4.34 -0.24
C LEU A 269 19.37 3.12 0.43
N ARG A 270 20.61 3.23 0.91
CA ARG A 270 21.26 2.14 1.67
C ARG A 270 20.59 1.91 3.03
N ILE A 271 20.19 2.97 3.72
CA ILE A 271 19.43 2.88 4.97
C ILE A 271 18.09 2.16 4.73
N LEU A 272 17.39 2.53 3.65
CA LEU A 272 16.12 1.87 3.28
C LEU A 272 16.28 0.39 2.90
N SER A 273 17.44 -0.01 2.42
CA SER A 273 17.71 -1.39 2.00
C SER A 273 19.04 -1.88 2.57
N PRO A 274 19.14 -2.09 3.89
CA PRO A 274 20.36 -2.62 4.48
C PRO A 274 20.68 -3.97 3.83
N THR A 275 21.91 -4.11 3.30
CA THR A 275 22.43 -5.41 2.88
C THR A 275 22.63 -6.23 4.14
N LEU A 276 22.02 -7.41 4.21
CA LEU A 276 22.44 -8.42 5.15
C LEU A 276 23.92 -8.68 4.87
N THR A 277 24.79 -8.21 5.75
CA THR A 277 26.18 -8.69 5.81
C THR A 277 26.09 -10.13 6.31
N LEU A 278 26.23 -11.10 5.37
CA LEU A 278 26.46 -12.49 5.70
C LEU A 278 27.78 -12.65 6.45
#